data_b491b9036cd39ca1261df64680d656a5
#
_entry.id   b491b9036cd39ca1261df64680d656a5
#
_cell.length_a   1.000
_cell.length_b   1.000
_cell.length_c   1.000
_cell.angle_alpha   90.00
_cell.angle_beta   90.00
_cell.angle_gamma   90.00
#
_symmetry.space_group_name_H-M   'P 1'
#
loop_
_entity.id
_entity.type
_entity.pdbx_description
1 polymer ?
#
loop_
_entity_poly.entity_id
_entity_poly.type
_entity_poly.pdbx_seq_one_letter_code
_entity_poly.pdbx_strand_id
1 'polypeptide(L)'
;MDPNCLFCKIGAKKIPAKLVLDEEEFFAFEDINPQAPTHILLCPRKHFASLHEASEEDAALLGKLQMAAAKIAKERGLLAGYRTVFNNGSGAGQSVFHLHLHLLGGRNFRWPPG
;
A
#
# COMPACT_ATOMS: atom_id res chain seq x y z
N MET A 1 6.28 12.32 11.65
CA MET A 1 6.11 12.53 10.20
C MET A 1 7.40 13.04 9.58
N ASP A 2 7.82 12.45 8.49
CA ASP A 2 9.00 12.89 7.74
C ASP A 2 8.59 13.95 6.73
N PRO A 3 9.09 15.22 6.85
CA PRO A 3 8.67 16.31 5.96
C PRO A 3 9.14 16.13 4.51
N ASN A 4 10.09 15.24 4.27
CA ASN A 4 10.59 14.96 2.92
C ASN A 4 9.95 13.73 2.29
N CYS A 5 9.09 13.02 3.01
CA CYS A 5 8.44 11.82 2.53
C CYS A 5 7.13 12.16 1.81
N LEU A 6 7.01 11.77 0.54
CA LEU A 6 5.79 11.96 -0.25
C LEU A 6 4.57 11.35 0.45
N PHE A 7 4.69 10.13 0.95
CA PHE A 7 3.55 9.43 1.56
C PHE A 7 3.18 10.01 2.93
N CYS A 8 4.15 10.47 3.71
CA CYS A 8 3.84 11.23 4.92
C CYS A 8 3.03 12.49 4.60
N LYS A 9 3.38 13.19 3.51
CA LYS A 9 2.67 14.39 3.07
C LYS A 9 1.25 14.06 2.60
N ILE A 10 1.07 12.97 1.89
CA ILE A 10 -0.26 12.51 1.45
C ILE A 10 -1.12 12.16 2.67
N GLY A 11 -0.58 11.40 3.61
CA GLY A 11 -1.28 11.03 4.84
C GLY A 11 -1.66 12.21 5.70
N ALA A 12 -0.87 13.27 5.68
CA ALA A 12 -1.15 14.52 6.38
C ALA A 12 -2.02 15.49 5.56
N LYS A 13 -2.46 15.09 4.37
CA LYS A 13 -3.30 15.88 3.45
C LYS A 13 -2.62 17.16 2.98
N LYS A 14 -1.29 17.19 2.97
CA LYS A 14 -0.51 18.32 2.44
C LYS A 14 -0.33 18.25 0.93
N ILE A 15 -0.45 17.05 0.37
CA ILE A 15 -0.43 16.80 -1.07
C ILE A 15 -1.74 16.07 -1.40
N PRO A 16 -2.48 16.48 -2.44
CA PRO A 16 -3.72 15.83 -2.79
C PRO A 16 -3.47 14.41 -3.32
N ALA A 17 -4.39 13.50 -2.97
CA ALA A 17 -4.42 12.14 -3.48
C ALA A 17 -5.87 11.67 -3.46
N LYS A 18 -6.17 10.68 -4.29
CA LYS A 18 -7.51 10.11 -4.35
C LYS A 18 -7.64 9.05 -3.26
N LEU A 19 -8.02 9.49 -2.06
CA LEU A 19 -8.13 8.63 -0.90
C LEU A 19 -9.24 7.61 -1.05
N VAL A 20 -8.95 6.38 -0.67
CA VAL A 20 -9.88 5.25 -0.60
C VAL A 20 -10.23 4.97 0.86
N LEU A 21 -9.25 5.04 1.75
CA LEU A 21 -9.42 4.90 3.21
C LEU A 21 -8.60 5.98 3.91
N ASP A 22 -9.12 6.45 5.03
CA ASP A 22 -8.47 7.47 5.86
C ASP A 22 -8.67 7.10 7.32
N GLU A 23 -7.89 6.12 7.79
CA GLU A 23 -8.01 5.55 9.12
C GLU A 23 -7.01 6.18 10.09
N GLU A 24 -7.16 5.91 11.39
CA GLU A 24 -6.29 6.48 12.42
C GLU A 24 -4.83 6.05 12.24
N GLU A 25 -4.58 4.79 11.93
CA GLU A 25 -3.23 4.24 11.85
C GLU A 25 -2.68 4.11 10.43
N PHE A 26 -3.55 4.16 9.43
CA PHE A 26 -3.14 4.01 8.03
C PHE A 26 -4.11 4.72 7.11
N PHE A 27 -3.70 4.86 5.86
CA PHE A 27 -4.53 5.43 4.80
C PHE A 27 -4.27 4.67 3.50
N ALA A 28 -5.19 4.81 2.56
CA ALA A 28 -5.06 4.17 1.25
C ALA A 28 -5.50 5.14 0.17
N PHE A 29 -4.85 5.08 -0.98
CA PHE A 29 -5.15 5.95 -2.11
C PHE A 29 -4.85 5.25 -3.44
N GLU A 30 -5.49 5.75 -4.51
CA GLU A 30 -5.27 5.23 -5.87
C GLU A 30 -3.86 5.59 -6.34
N ASP A 31 -3.15 4.63 -6.93
CA ASP A 31 -1.86 4.90 -7.56
C ASP A 31 -2.09 5.74 -8.81
N ILE A 32 -1.33 6.83 -8.98
CA ILE A 32 -1.44 7.72 -10.13
C ILE A 32 -0.87 7.12 -11.41
N ASN A 33 -0.08 6.05 -11.27
CA ASN A 33 0.48 5.31 -12.41
C ASN A 33 0.09 3.83 -12.27
N PRO A 34 -1.21 3.51 -12.43
CA PRO A 34 -1.70 2.17 -12.10
C PRO A 34 -1.16 1.11 -13.05
N GLN A 35 -0.80 -0.04 -12.48
CA GLN A 35 -0.32 -1.21 -13.20
C GLN A 35 -1.42 -2.26 -13.39
N ALA A 36 -2.63 -1.95 -12.94
CA ALA A 36 -3.83 -2.78 -13.07
C ALA A 36 -5.05 -1.86 -12.98
N PRO A 37 -6.24 -2.29 -13.44
CA PRO A 37 -7.46 -1.48 -13.31
C PRO A 37 -7.76 -1.04 -11.88
N THR A 38 -7.48 -1.90 -10.89
CA THR A 38 -7.42 -1.50 -9.49
C THR A 38 -5.96 -1.56 -9.04
N HIS A 39 -5.42 -0.42 -8.64
CA HIS A 39 -4.08 -0.35 -8.07
C HIS A 39 -4.11 0.68 -6.93
N ILE A 40 -4.14 0.17 -5.71
CA ILE A 40 -4.27 0.96 -4.50
C ILE A 40 -3.04 0.76 -3.64
N LEU A 41 -2.58 1.85 -3.01
CA LEU A 41 -1.47 1.83 -2.07
C LEU A 41 -2.04 2.00 -0.67
N LEU A 42 -1.70 1.09 0.24
CA LEU A 42 -2.09 1.15 1.64
C LEU A 42 -0.83 1.42 2.46
N CYS A 43 -0.83 2.53 3.18
CA CYS A 43 0.35 3.07 3.84
C CYS A 43 0.10 3.24 5.33
N PRO A 44 0.99 2.77 6.21
CA PRO A 44 0.91 3.13 7.62
C PRO A 44 1.24 4.63 7.77
N ARG A 45 0.64 5.29 8.77
CA ARG A 45 1.03 6.68 9.07
C ARG A 45 2.40 6.74 9.72
N LYS A 46 2.75 5.71 10.50
CA LYS A 46 4.10 5.55 11.02
C LYS A 46 5.08 5.38 9.87
N HIS A 47 6.14 6.19 9.87
CA HIS A 47 7.14 6.17 8.81
C HIS A 47 8.23 5.16 9.12
N PHE A 48 8.37 4.15 8.28
CA PHE A 48 9.55 3.27 8.18
C PHE A 48 9.64 2.80 6.74
N ALA A 49 10.88 2.55 6.29
CA ALA A 49 11.10 2.39 4.85
C ALA A 49 10.58 1.06 4.30
N SER A 50 10.76 -0.04 5.04
CA SER A 50 10.48 -1.38 4.55
C SER A 50 10.24 -2.34 5.71
N LEU A 51 9.84 -3.58 5.40
CA LEU A 51 9.53 -4.58 6.43
C LEU A 51 10.70 -4.86 7.37
N HIS A 52 11.94 -4.87 6.87
CA HIS A 52 13.09 -5.16 7.73
C HIS A 52 13.44 -4.01 8.69
N GLU A 53 12.80 -2.85 8.54
CA GLU A 53 12.88 -1.77 9.52
C GLU A 53 11.70 -1.78 10.49
N ALA A 54 10.69 -2.61 10.24
CA ALA A 54 9.59 -2.80 11.17
C ALA A 54 10.04 -3.63 12.37
N SER A 55 9.32 -3.48 13.48
CA SER A 55 9.52 -4.30 14.67
C SER A 55 8.29 -5.19 14.90
N GLU A 56 8.38 -6.08 15.89
CA GLU A 56 7.24 -6.92 16.28
C GLU A 56 6.03 -6.09 16.72
N GLU A 57 6.25 -4.89 17.25
CA GLU A 57 5.18 -3.96 17.61
C GLU A 57 4.33 -3.56 16.41
N ASP A 58 4.88 -3.64 15.22
CA ASP A 58 4.20 -3.25 13.99
C ASP A 58 3.39 -4.39 13.38
N ALA A 59 3.44 -5.60 13.93
CA ALA A 59 2.78 -6.78 13.36
C ALA A 59 1.28 -6.58 13.20
N ALA A 60 0.60 -6.03 14.21
CA ALA A 60 -0.83 -5.78 14.15
C ALA A 60 -1.18 -4.77 13.05
N LEU A 61 -0.39 -3.71 12.93
CA LEU A 61 -0.57 -2.70 11.88
C LEU A 61 -0.41 -3.30 10.49
N LEU A 62 0.61 -4.12 10.29
CA LEU A 62 0.84 -4.80 9.01
C LEU A 62 -0.33 -5.73 8.66
N GLY A 63 -0.86 -6.44 9.66
CA GLY A 63 -2.06 -7.26 9.49
C GLY A 63 -3.27 -6.44 9.09
N LYS A 64 -3.45 -5.25 9.69
CA LYS A 64 -4.55 -4.35 9.33
C LYS A 64 -4.46 -3.90 7.88
N LEU A 65 -3.26 -3.62 7.37
CA LEU A 65 -3.08 -3.28 5.96
C LEU A 65 -3.54 -4.41 5.04
N GLN A 66 -3.15 -5.64 5.36
CA GLN A 66 -3.54 -6.81 4.56
C GLN A 66 -5.05 -7.06 4.62
N MET A 67 -5.65 -6.96 5.79
CA MET A 67 -7.08 -7.15 5.94
C MET A 67 -7.88 -6.05 5.25
N ALA A 68 -7.39 -4.81 5.29
CA ALA A 68 -8.00 -3.70 4.57
C ALA A 68 -7.93 -3.91 3.05
N ALA A 69 -6.81 -4.40 2.55
CA ALA A 69 -6.66 -4.73 1.13
C ALA A 69 -7.67 -5.80 0.71
N ALA A 70 -7.82 -6.85 1.51
CA ALA A 70 -8.79 -7.92 1.25
C ALA A 70 -10.22 -7.38 1.21
N LYS A 71 -10.57 -6.47 2.13
CA LYS A 71 -11.89 -5.85 2.18
C LYS A 71 -12.15 -5.00 0.93
N ILE A 72 -11.19 -4.19 0.52
CA ILE A 72 -11.30 -3.38 -0.70
C ILE A 72 -11.48 -4.30 -1.91
N ALA A 73 -10.70 -5.37 -2.00
CA ALA A 73 -10.79 -6.34 -3.08
C ALA A 73 -12.20 -6.93 -3.18
N LYS A 74 -12.79 -7.30 -2.04
CA LYS A 74 -14.16 -7.81 -1.99
C LYS A 74 -15.17 -6.77 -2.46
N GLU A 75 -15.05 -5.54 -1.98
CA GLU A 75 -15.96 -4.46 -2.34
C GLU A 75 -15.88 -4.10 -3.81
N ARG A 76 -14.72 -4.28 -4.43
CA ARG A 76 -14.50 -3.99 -5.86
C ARG A 76 -14.70 -5.20 -6.77
N GLY A 77 -15.17 -6.32 -6.23
CA GLY A 77 -15.46 -7.50 -7.04
C GLY A 77 -14.22 -8.24 -7.56
N LEU A 78 -13.13 -8.21 -6.81
CA LEU A 78 -11.85 -8.78 -7.25
C LEU A 78 -11.59 -10.19 -6.72
N LEU A 79 -12.58 -10.87 -6.18
CA LEU A 79 -12.37 -12.16 -5.50
C LEU A 79 -11.95 -13.29 -6.45
N ALA A 80 -12.06 -13.13 -7.77
CA ALA A 80 -11.53 -14.09 -8.72
C ALA A 80 -10.00 -14.12 -8.70
N GLY A 81 -9.37 -13.01 -8.31
CA GLY A 81 -7.92 -12.94 -8.15
C GLY A 81 -7.43 -11.52 -7.98
N TYR A 82 -6.54 -11.33 -7.03
CA TYR A 82 -5.85 -10.07 -6.81
C TYR A 82 -4.50 -10.38 -6.16
N ARG A 83 -3.59 -9.43 -6.23
CA ARG A 83 -2.29 -9.54 -5.56
C ARG A 83 -2.10 -8.43 -4.56
N THR A 84 -1.43 -8.78 -3.47
CA THR A 84 -0.88 -7.79 -2.54
C THR A 84 0.64 -7.92 -2.54
N VAL A 85 1.34 -6.80 -2.63
CA VAL A 85 2.79 -6.78 -2.80
C VAL A 85 3.41 -5.73 -1.88
N PHE A 86 4.40 -6.15 -1.08
CA PHE A 86 5.35 -5.26 -0.46
C PHE A 86 6.67 -5.34 -1.24
N ASN A 87 7.14 -4.22 -1.75
CA ASN A 87 8.47 -4.12 -2.34
C ASN A 87 9.43 -3.65 -1.25
N ASN A 88 10.40 -4.46 -0.90
CA ASN A 88 11.34 -4.15 0.18
C ASN A 88 12.71 -3.90 -0.42
N GLY A 89 13.11 -2.64 -0.52
CA GLY A 89 14.38 -2.22 -1.08
C GLY A 89 14.30 -1.87 -2.56
N SER A 90 15.26 -1.08 -3.03
CA SER A 90 15.32 -0.61 -4.41
C SER A 90 15.49 -1.77 -5.41
N GLY A 91 16.20 -2.83 -5.00
CA GLY A 91 16.38 -4.03 -5.83
C GLY A 91 15.10 -4.78 -6.11
N ALA A 92 14.05 -4.57 -5.30
CA ALA A 92 12.72 -5.15 -5.51
C ALA A 92 11.76 -4.18 -6.19
N GLY A 93 12.24 -2.99 -6.61
CA GLY A 93 11.43 -1.99 -7.28
C GLY A 93 10.79 -0.96 -6.35
N GLN A 94 11.21 -0.91 -5.09
CA GLN A 94 10.74 0.13 -4.18
C GLN A 94 11.33 1.49 -4.59
N SER A 95 10.47 2.44 -4.88
CA SER A 95 10.89 3.80 -5.29
C SER A 95 10.57 4.86 -4.25
N VAL A 96 9.58 4.64 -3.39
CA VAL A 96 9.25 5.51 -2.26
C VAL A 96 9.58 4.75 -0.98
N PHE A 97 10.45 5.32 -0.15
CA PHE A 97 10.96 4.64 1.06
C PHE A 97 10.13 4.96 2.30
N HIS A 98 8.86 4.71 2.15
CA HIS A 98 7.84 4.64 3.17
C HIS A 98 7.05 3.38 2.85
N LEU A 99 7.06 2.40 3.75
CA LEU A 99 6.43 1.10 3.51
C LEU A 99 5.01 1.28 3.00
N HIS A 100 4.67 0.55 1.96
CA HIS A 100 3.31 0.56 1.41
C HIS A 100 2.98 -0.78 0.78
N LEU A 101 1.73 -1.19 0.95
CA LEU A 101 1.20 -2.41 0.37
C LEU A 101 0.49 -2.05 -0.91
N HIS A 102 0.89 -2.68 -2.02
CA HIS A 102 0.16 -2.58 -3.28
C HIS A 102 -0.99 -3.56 -3.28
N LEU A 103 -2.18 -3.12 -3.64
CA LEU A 103 -3.30 -3.98 -4.00
C LEU A 103 -3.53 -3.83 -5.50
N LEU A 104 -3.41 -4.93 -6.22
CA LEU A 104 -3.53 -4.97 -7.68
C LEU A 104 -4.61 -5.96 -8.07
N GLY A 105 -5.54 -5.55 -8.91
CA GLY A 105 -6.61 -6.43 -9.37
C GLY A 105 -7.29 -5.90 -10.62
N GLY A 106 -8.19 -6.70 -11.17
CA GLY A 106 -8.94 -6.34 -12.37
C GLY A 106 -8.31 -6.82 -13.66
N ARG A 107 -7.24 -7.59 -13.59
CA ARG A 107 -6.63 -8.28 -14.73
C ARG A 107 -6.00 -9.59 -14.26
N ASN A 108 -5.65 -10.45 -15.19
CA ASN A 108 -4.92 -11.68 -14.87
C ASN A 108 -3.46 -11.36 -14.58
N PHE A 109 -2.91 -12.08 -13.63
CA PHE A 109 -1.49 -12.01 -13.28
C PHE A 109 -0.86 -13.36 -13.60
N ARG A 110 0.42 -13.34 -13.91
CA ARG A 110 1.17 -14.54 -14.25
C ARG A 110 2.08 -14.95 -13.10
N TRP A 111 2.58 -16.17 -13.20
CA TRP A 111 3.62 -16.66 -12.31
C TRP A 111 4.85 -17.01 -13.15
N PRO A 112 6.08 -16.63 -12.76
CA PRO A 112 6.43 -15.95 -11.51
C PRO A 112 5.97 -14.48 -11.45
N PRO A 113 5.92 -13.89 -10.23
CA PRO A 113 5.34 -12.56 -10.01
C PRO A 113 6.17 -11.38 -10.53
N GLY A 114 7.38 -11.62 -10.98
CA GLY A 114 8.23 -10.55 -11.48
C GLY A 114 9.15 -10.92 -12.59
#